data_614208f00a130ac5c0f2d7c0677a9c93
#
_entry.id   614208f00a130ac5c0f2d7c0677a9c93
#
_cell.length_a   1.000
_cell.length_b   1.000
_cell.length_c   1.000
_cell.angle_alpha   90.00
_cell.angle_beta   90.00
_cell.angle_gamma   90.00
#
_symmetry.space_group_name_H-M   'P 1'
#
loop_
_entity.id
_entity.type
_entity.pdbx_description
1 polymer ?
#
loop_
_entity_poly.entity_id
_entity_poly.type
_entity_poly.pdbx_seq_one_letter_code
_entity_poly.pdbx_strand_id
1 'polypeptide(L)'
;MRLTTALLLGTLPALAACGGPQPETEAPANPQDEFWAALSSHCGNAFEGGLVSEDETDADMAEAEMLIHVRTCDEDRITVPFHIKGPDGTWNRSRTWVFTRIGEGDEAGIRLKHDHRHEDGTSDDVTMYGGDTADQGTARRQSFPVDQESIDMFQREGLDASITNVWSVEVDAAEAGDNARYAYQLTRKQELGAPEDRNFRVEFDLTNAVEAPPAPWGF
;
A
#
# COMPACT_ATOMS: atom_id res chain seq x y z
N MET A 1 86.23 -2.59 46.04
CA MET A 1 85.61 -1.86 44.95
C MET A 1 84.29 -2.50 44.66
N ARG A 2 83.16 -1.92 45.12
CA ARG A 2 81.80 -2.46 44.90
C ARG A 2 81.08 -1.53 43.94
N LEU A 3 80.75 -2.03 42.76
CA LEU A 3 79.88 -1.33 41.79
C LEU A 3 78.41 -1.52 42.17
N THR A 4 77.69 -0.45 42.38
CA THR A 4 76.25 -0.42 42.56
C THR A 4 75.65 -0.03 41.25
N THR A 5 74.83 -0.96 40.67
CA THR A 5 74.03 -0.75 39.46
C THR A 5 72.66 -0.17 39.86
N ALA A 6 72.37 1.02 39.41
CA ALA A 6 71.07 1.67 39.60
C ALA A 6 70.09 1.23 38.48
N LEU A 7 68.96 0.70 38.89
CA LEU A 7 67.88 0.30 37.99
C LEU A 7 66.87 1.47 37.82
N LEU A 8 66.81 2.04 36.61
CA LEU A 8 65.77 3.05 36.25
C LEU A 8 64.49 2.37 35.87
N LEU A 9 63.42 2.52 36.66
CA LEU A 9 62.06 2.18 36.27
C LEU A 9 61.47 3.31 35.42
N GLY A 10 61.26 3.03 34.15
CA GLY A 10 60.53 3.92 33.26
C GLY A 10 59.03 3.66 33.40
N THR A 11 58.24 4.65 33.82
CA THR A 11 56.77 4.64 33.82
C THR A 11 56.29 5.08 32.46
N LEU A 12 55.61 4.17 31.72
CA LEU A 12 54.83 4.52 30.52
C LEU A 12 53.51 5.17 30.93
N PRO A 13 53.09 6.30 30.32
CA PRO A 13 51.75 6.83 30.49
C PRO A 13 50.74 5.99 29.66
N ALA A 14 49.68 5.48 30.31
CA ALA A 14 48.56 4.89 29.66
C ALA A 14 47.73 6.00 28.98
N LEU A 15 47.69 6.03 27.63
CA LEU A 15 46.71 6.83 26.89
C LEU A 15 45.32 6.19 27.04
N ALA A 16 44.47 6.81 27.83
CA ALA A 16 43.04 6.50 27.84
C ALA A 16 42.43 7.04 26.54
N ALA A 17 42.13 6.16 25.60
CA ALA A 17 41.32 6.49 24.43
C ALA A 17 39.88 6.76 24.89
N CYS A 18 39.44 8.02 24.90
CA CYS A 18 38.06 8.40 25.00
C CYS A 18 37.35 7.96 23.69
N GLY A 19 36.73 6.77 23.68
CA GLY A 19 35.77 6.39 22.65
C GLY A 19 34.53 7.29 22.79
N GLY A 20 34.39 8.27 21.90
CA GLY A 20 33.14 8.98 21.74
C GLY A 20 32.02 8.02 21.30
N PRO A 21 30.72 8.35 21.53
CA PRO A 21 29.66 7.54 21.04
C PRO A 21 29.79 7.38 19.52
N GLN A 22 29.87 6.13 19.06
CA GLN A 22 29.76 5.84 17.62
C GLN A 22 28.35 6.28 17.17
N PRO A 23 28.24 6.93 15.99
CA PRO A 23 26.92 7.17 15.42
C PRO A 23 26.23 5.81 15.27
N GLU A 24 25.08 5.64 15.88
CA GLU A 24 24.17 4.53 15.58
C GLU A 24 23.91 4.59 14.08
N THR A 25 24.28 3.55 13.39
CA THR A 25 23.91 3.36 11.98
C THR A 25 22.40 3.13 11.99
N GLU A 26 21.64 4.12 11.56
CA GLU A 26 20.19 4.00 11.38
C GLU A 26 19.94 2.76 10.51
N ALA A 27 19.08 1.85 10.99
CA ALA A 27 18.73 0.67 10.22
C ALA A 27 18.12 1.14 8.87
N PRO A 28 18.35 0.41 7.76
CA PRO A 28 17.76 0.78 6.49
C PRO A 28 16.24 0.86 6.66
N ALA A 29 15.64 1.95 6.14
CA ALA A 29 14.20 2.16 6.22
C ALA A 29 13.47 0.96 5.60
N ASN A 30 12.40 0.48 6.26
CA ASN A 30 11.59 -0.62 5.77
C ASN A 30 10.69 -0.08 4.63
N PRO A 31 10.77 -0.63 3.40
CA PRO A 31 9.95 -0.15 2.28
C PRO A 31 8.44 -0.15 2.56
N GLN A 32 7.94 -1.07 3.36
CA GLN A 32 6.52 -1.10 3.73
C GLN A 32 6.15 0.02 4.72
N ASP A 33 7.04 0.40 5.63
CA ASP A 33 6.84 1.55 6.51
C ASP A 33 6.86 2.86 5.72
N GLU A 34 7.75 2.99 4.75
CA GLU A 34 7.80 4.15 3.85
C GLU A 34 6.55 4.24 2.97
N PHE A 35 6.07 3.10 2.43
CA PHE A 35 4.81 3.04 1.68
C PHE A 35 3.62 3.46 2.57
N TRP A 36 3.56 2.94 3.80
CA TRP A 36 2.52 3.30 4.75
C TRP A 36 2.54 4.78 5.11
N ALA A 37 3.73 5.33 5.34
CA ALA A 37 3.91 6.76 5.59
C ALA A 37 3.48 7.61 4.39
N ALA A 38 3.84 7.20 3.16
CA ALA A 38 3.42 7.87 1.93
C ALA A 38 1.88 7.88 1.81
N LEU A 39 1.22 6.74 2.01
CA LEU A 39 -0.25 6.66 1.97
C LEU A 39 -0.89 7.51 3.08
N SER A 40 -0.36 7.45 4.30
CA SER A 40 -0.84 8.23 5.45
C SER A 40 -0.67 9.74 5.26
N SER A 41 0.32 10.19 4.49
CA SER A 41 0.57 11.62 4.26
C SER A 41 -0.58 12.33 3.52
N HIS A 42 -1.46 11.55 2.89
CA HIS A 42 -2.65 12.06 2.19
C HIS A 42 -3.93 11.97 3.03
N CYS A 43 -3.83 11.64 4.31
CA CYS A 43 -5.00 11.41 5.15
C CYS A 43 -5.96 12.59 5.19
N GLY A 44 -7.26 12.31 5.04
CA GLY A 44 -8.33 13.30 4.97
C GLY A 44 -8.53 13.94 3.59
N ASN A 45 -7.63 13.71 2.63
CA ASN A 45 -7.72 14.29 1.29
C ASN A 45 -8.40 13.33 0.29
N ALA A 46 -9.13 13.92 -0.65
CA ALA A 46 -9.70 13.24 -1.80
C ALA A 46 -9.05 13.74 -3.09
N PHE A 47 -8.99 12.87 -4.11
CA PHE A 47 -8.30 13.15 -5.35
C PHE A 47 -9.08 12.61 -6.55
N GLU A 48 -9.04 13.37 -7.66
CA GLU A 48 -9.63 12.98 -8.93
C GLU A 48 -8.67 12.10 -9.73
N GLY A 49 -9.27 11.20 -10.53
CA GLY A 49 -8.53 10.32 -11.41
C GLY A 49 -9.43 9.60 -12.40
N GLY A 50 -8.90 8.56 -13.01
CA GLY A 50 -9.65 7.80 -14.00
C GLY A 50 -8.93 6.53 -14.42
N LEU A 51 -9.58 5.81 -15.33
CA LEU A 51 -9.05 4.63 -15.98
C LEU A 51 -7.91 5.00 -16.93
N VAL A 52 -6.79 4.28 -16.84
CA VAL A 52 -5.63 4.47 -17.74
C VAL A 52 -5.26 3.19 -18.51
N SER A 53 -5.87 2.05 -18.16
CA SER A 53 -5.73 0.82 -18.94
C SER A 53 -6.72 0.80 -20.11
N GLU A 54 -6.37 0.05 -21.15
CA GLU A 54 -7.14 -0.06 -22.40
C GLU A 54 -7.79 -1.45 -22.56
N ASP A 55 -8.11 -2.13 -21.47
CA ASP A 55 -8.79 -3.43 -21.52
C ASP A 55 -10.25 -3.23 -21.98
N GLU A 56 -10.67 -3.92 -23.02
CA GLU A 56 -12.02 -3.80 -23.60
C GLU A 56 -13.13 -4.09 -22.58
N THR A 57 -12.85 -4.90 -21.58
CA THR A 57 -13.79 -5.23 -20.49
C THR A 57 -14.16 -4.01 -19.64
N ASP A 58 -13.33 -2.96 -19.67
CA ASP A 58 -13.52 -1.73 -18.89
C ASP A 58 -14.00 -0.53 -19.71
N ALA A 59 -14.38 -0.75 -20.96
CA ALA A 59 -14.78 0.34 -21.87
C ALA A 59 -15.88 1.25 -21.31
N ASP A 60 -16.80 0.69 -20.52
CA ASP A 60 -17.88 1.45 -19.86
C ASP A 60 -17.37 2.43 -18.80
N MET A 61 -16.14 2.25 -18.33
CA MET A 61 -15.48 3.10 -17.31
C MET A 61 -14.49 4.10 -17.91
N ALA A 62 -14.20 4.04 -19.21
CA ALA A 62 -13.16 4.83 -19.84
C ALA A 62 -13.35 6.35 -19.68
N GLU A 63 -14.60 6.82 -19.69
CA GLU A 63 -14.95 8.23 -19.56
C GLU A 63 -15.53 8.57 -18.16
N ALA A 64 -15.55 7.59 -17.24
CA ALA A 64 -16.14 7.82 -15.93
C ALA A 64 -15.23 8.67 -15.04
N GLU A 65 -15.79 9.71 -14.42
CA GLU A 65 -15.09 10.43 -13.35
C GLU A 65 -14.91 9.49 -12.16
N MET A 66 -13.70 9.48 -11.59
CA MET A 66 -13.34 8.64 -10.46
C MET A 66 -12.73 9.47 -9.34
N LEU A 67 -13.03 9.10 -8.10
CA LEU A 67 -12.46 9.73 -6.90
C LEU A 67 -11.93 8.66 -5.95
N ILE A 68 -10.81 8.97 -5.31
CA ILE A 68 -10.38 8.30 -4.08
C ILE A 68 -10.41 9.27 -2.91
N HIS A 69 -10.60 8.74 -1.71
CA HIS A 69 -10.51 9.51 -0.47
C HIS A 69 -9.68 8.71 0.54
N VAL A 70 -8.48 9.18 0.89
CA VAL A 70 -7.70 8.58 1.98
C VAL A 70 -8.37 8.97 3.29
N ARG A 71 -9.38 8.18 3.71
CA ARG A 71 -10.42 8.63 4.66
C ARG A 71 -10.08 8.42 6.12
N THR A 72 -9.65 7.21 6.49
CA THR A 72 -9.24 6.85 7.84
C THR A 72 -7.79 6.39 7.83
N CYS A 73 -7.01 6.87 8.80
CA CYS A 73 -5.60 6.55 8.92
C CYS A 73 -5.27 6.34 10.40
N ASP A 74 -5.50 5.11 10.85
CA ASP A 74 -5.07 4.66 12.15
C ASP A 74 -3.65 4.09 12.05
N GLU A 75 -3.05 3.75 13.17
CA GLU A 75 -1.68 3.21 13.23
C GLU A 75 -1.52 1.95 12.40
N ASP A 76 -2.52 1.06 12.43
CA ASP A 76 -2.52 -0.25 11.78
C ASP A 76 -3.54 -0.39 10.64
N ARG A 77 -4.35 0.64 10.36
CA ARG A 77 -5.42 0.58 9.36
C ARG A 77 -5.61 1.89 8.60
N ILE A 78 -5.62 1.79 7.26
CA ILE A 78 -5.98 2.90 6.36
C ILE A 78 -7.12 2.44 5.46
N THR A 79 -8.14 3.30 5.27
CA THR A 79 -9.23 3.05 4.33
C THR A 79 -9.23 4.08 3.21
N VAL A 80 -9.36 3.58 1.98
CA VAL A 80 -9.39 4.41 0.77
C VAL A 80 -10.65 4.06 -0.02
N PRO A 81 -11.80 4.73 0.25
CA PRO A 81 -12.96 4.66 -0.62
C PRO A 81 -12.63 5.02 -2.06
N PHE A 82 -13.17 4.24 -2.99
CA PHE A 82 -13.07 4.43 -4.42
C PHE A 82 -14.46 4.60 -5.01
N HIS A 83 -14.73 5.77 -5.59
CA HIS A 83 -16.02 6.15 -6.13
C HIS A 83 -15.93 6.30 -7.65
N ILE A 84 -16.96 5.81 -8.34
CA ILE A 84 -17.09 5.89 -9.79
C ILE A 84 -18.39 6.62 -10.10
N LYS A 85 -18.34 7.65 -10.93
CA LYS A 85 -19.54 8.39 -11.35
C LYS A 85 -20.25 7.64 -12.47
N GLY A 86 -21.50 7.30 -12.26
CA GLY A 86 -22.33 6.69 -13.27
C GLY A 86 -22.75 7.67 -14.37
N PRO A 87 -23.26 7.16 -15.51
CA PRO A 87 -23.69 8.00 -16.63
C PRO A 87 -24.91 8.91 -16.29
N ASP A 88 -25.61 8.61 -15.21
CA ASP A 88 -26.69 9.43 -14.66
C ASP A 88 -26.19 10.56 -13.73
N GLY A 89 -24.86 10.67 -13.55
CA GLY A 89 -24.22 11.65 -12.67
C GLY A 89 -24.19 11.26 -11.19
N THR A 90 -24.72 10.10 -10.82
CA THR A 90 -24.66 9.61 -9.43
C THR A 90 -23.35 8.90 -9.12
N TRP A 91 -22.88 9.00 -7.89
CA TRP A 91 -21.67 8.32 -7.44
C TRP A 91 -21.98 6.91 -6.94
N ASN A 92 -21.39 5.90 -7.60
CA ASN A 92 -21.29 4.56 -7.03
C ASN A 92 -20.22 4.58 -5.94
N ARG A 93 -20.63 4.36 -4.69
CA ARG A 93 -19.80 4.45 -3.48
C ARG A 93 -19.63 3.09 -2.80
N SER A 94 -19.75 2.02 -3.59
CA SER A 94 -19.77 0.64 -3.10
C SER A 94 -18.41 0.09 -2.68
N ARG A 95 -17.29 0.73 -3.06
CA ARG A 95 -15.94 0.14 -2.94
C ARG A 95 -15.07 0.90 -1.97
N THR A 96 -14.38 0.16 -1.11
CA THR A 96 -13.33 0.70 -0.22
C THR A 96 -12.15 -0.26 -0.20
N TRP A 97 -10.97 0.25 -0.51
CA TRP A 97 -9.71 -0.45 -0.27
C TRP A 97 -9.32 -0.30 1.21
N VAL A 98 -9.06 -1.42 1.85
CA VAL A 98 -8.73 -1.49 3.27
C VAL A 98 -7.32 -2.03 3.41
N PHE A 99 -6.41 -1.19 3.84
CA PHE A 99 -5.04 -1.57 4.16
C PHE A 99 -4.93 -1.84 5.65
N THR A 100 -4.26 -2.92 6.02
CA THR A 100 -4.03 -3.28 7.43
C THR A 100 -2.58 -3.73 7.59
N ARG A 101 -1.87 -3.25 8.60
CA ARG A 101 -0.59 -3.80 9.00
C ARG A 101 -0.80 -5.16 9.62
N ILE A 102 0.00 -6.15 9.26
CA ILE A 102 -0.09 -7.52 9.75
C ILE A 102 1.28 -8.01 10.20
N GLY A 103 1.30 -8.98 11.11
CA GLY A 103 2.53 -9.61 11.61
C GLY A 103 3.42 -8.66 12.41
N GLU A 104 4.57 -9.18 12.82
CA GLU A 104 5.63 -8.43 13.52
C GLU A 104 7.00 -8.92 13.09
N GLY A 105 8.03 -8.08 13.18
CA GLY A 105 9.41 -8.44 12.84
C GLY A 105 9.56 -8.90 11.39
N ASP A 106 10.15 -10.06 11.19
CA ASP A 106 10.39 -10.63 9.85
C ASP A 106 9.11 -11.10 9.14
N GLU A 107 7.99 -11.24 9.88
CA GLU A 107 6.67 -11.59 9.34
C GLU A 107 5.78 -10.37 9.13
N ALA A 108 6.29 -9.16 9.37
CA ALA A 108 5.55 -7.94 9.14
C ALA A 108 5.20 -7.78 7.67
N GLY A 109 3.99 -7.29 7.41
CA GLY A 109 3.47 -7.09 6.06
C GLY A 109 2.30 -6.11 6.03
N ILE A 110 1.76 -5.93 4.85
CA ILE A 110 0.53 -5.17 4.63
C ILE A 110 -0.49 -6.09 3.96
N ARG A 111 -1.72 -6.06 4.45
CA ARG A 111 -2.89 -6.70 3.85
C ARG A 111 -3.72 -5.69 3.12
N LEU A 112 -4.14 -6.01 1.91
CA LEU A 112 -5.15 -5.29 1.15
C LEU A 112 -6.43 -6.12 1.08
N LYS A 113 -7.57 -5.56 1.53
CA LYS A 113 -8.89 -6.13 1.32
C LYS A 113 -9.81 -5.12 0.62
N HIS A 114 -10.76 -5.65 -0.17
CA HIS A 114 -11.75 -4.88 -0.89
C HIS A 114 -13.10 -5.02 -0.19
N ASP A 115 -13.53 -3.98 0.53
CA ASP A 115 -14.84 -3.93 1.14
C ASP A 115 -15.86 -3.42 0.10
N HIS A 116 -16.79 -4.31 -0.29
CA HIS A 116 -17.88 -3.99 -1.20
C HIS A 116 -19.21 -4.00 -0.45
N ARG A 117 -20.00 -2.94 -0.68
CA ARG A 117 -21.29 -2.77 -0.02
C ARG A 117 -22.38 -2.34 -0.98
N HIS A 118 -23.61 -2.76 -0.67
CA HIS A 118 -24.81 -2.26 -1.31
C HIS A 118 -25.13 -0.84 -0.81
N GLU A 119 -26.04 -0.15 -1.52
CA GLU A 119 -26.44 1.22 -1.20
C GLU A 119 -27.08 1.35 0.20
N ASP A 120 -27.74 0.32 0.69
CA ASP A 120 -28.31 0.26 2.04
C ASP A 120 -27.26 0.01 3.14
N GLY A 121 -25.99 -0.15 2.77
CA GLY A 121 -24.88 -0.37 3.67
C GLY A 121 -24.61 -1.84 4.02
N THR A 122 -25.42 -2.77 3.55
CA THR A 122 -25.16 -4.20 3.74
C THR A 122 -23.95 -4.66 2.91
N SER A 123 -23.25 -5.68 3.39
CA SER A 123 -22.11 -6.26 2.66
C SER A 123 -22.57 -6.98 1.41
N ASP A 124 -21.81 -6.85 0.30
CA ASP A 124 -21.97 -7.66 -0.89
C ASP A 124 -21.52 -9.11 -0.60
N ASP A 125 -22.04 -10.09 -1.33
CA ASP A 125 -21.61 -11.49 -1.22
C ASP A 125 -20.13 -11.66 -1.64
N VAL A 126 -19.65 -10.83 -2.60
CA VAL A 126 -18.26 -10.75 -3.05
C VAL A 126 -17.58 -9.53 -2.42
N THR A 127 -17.19 -9.67 -1.16
CA THR A 127 -16.57 -8.61 -0.37
C THR A 127 -15.38 -9.12 0.45
N MET A 128 -14.55 -8.22 0.96
CA MET A 128 -13.37 -8.52 1.78
C MET A 128 -12.37 -9.50 1.13
N TYR A 129 -12.36 -9.56 -0.20
CA TYR A 129 -11.33 -10.28 -0.94
C TYR A 129 -10.04 -9.44 -1.07
N GLY A 130 -8.92 -10.10 -1.29
CA GLY A 130 -7.63 -9.43 -1.41
C GLY A 130 -6.47 -10.37 -1.15
N GLY A 131 -5.42 -9.86 -0.52
CA GLY A 131 -4.26 -10.64 -0.13
C GLY A 131 -3.23 -9.85 0.66
N ASP A 132 -2.20 -10.54 1.06
CA ASP A 132 -1.08 -10.01 1.83
C ASP A 132 0.11 -9.75 0.91
N THR A 133 0.99 -8.82 1.27
CA THR A 133 2.26 -8.63 0.55
C THR A 133 3.09 -9.89 0.58
N ALA A 134 3.58 -10.33 -0.59
CA ALA A 134 4.41 -11.53 -0.72
C ALA A 134 5.90 -11.25 -0.42
N ASP A 135 6.30 -9.99 -0.49
CA ASP A 135 7.66 -9.50 -0.24
C ASP A 135 7.61 -8.06 0.30
N GLN A 136 8.75 -7.44 0.52
CA GLN A 136 8.82 -6.08 1.06
C GLN A 136 8.46 -4.98 0.05
N GLY A 137 8.34 -5.32 -1.23
CA GLY A 137 8.05 -4.37 -2.28
C GLY A 137 9.05 -3.20 -2.34
N THR A 138 8.51 -2.00 -2.56
CA THR A 138 9.28 -0.76 -2.52
C THR A 138 8.54 0.30 -1.69
N ALA A 139 9.21 1.36 -1.31
CA ALA A 139 8.62 2.52 -0.64
C ALA A 139 7.41 3.12 -1.38
N ARG A 140 7.37 2.95 -2.71
CA ARG A 140 6.33 3.50 -3.57
C ARG A 140 5.27 2.46 -3.98
N ARG A 141 5.63 1.16 -4.03
CA ARG A 141 4.75 0.12 -4.59
C ARG A 141 4.72 -1.12 -3.73
N GLN A 142 3.51 -1.58 -3.44
CA GLN A 142 3.23 -2.86 -2.82
C GLN A 142 2.36 -3.72 -3.73
N SER A 143 2.54 -5.05 -3.67
CA SER A 143 1.78 -6.02 -4.45
C SER A 143 1.16 -7.07 -3.54
N PHE A 144 -0.09 -7.42 -3.83
CA PHE A 144 -0.98 -8.23 -2.99
C PHE A 144 -1.52 -9.39 -3.84
N PRO A 145 -0.81 -10.53 -3.93
CA PRO A 145 -1.37 -11.75 -4.54
C PRO A 145 -2.62 -12.19 -3.80
N VAL A 146 -3.58 -12.75 -4.53
CA VAL A 146 -4.82 -13.27 -3.96
C VAL A 146 -4.55 -14.29 -2.87
N ASP A 147 -5.19 -14.13 -1.69
CA ASP A 147 -5.07 -15.06 -0.58
C ASP A 147 -6.05 -16.25 -0.68
N GLN A 148 -5.83 -17.28 0.13
CA GLN A 148 -6.63 -18.51 0.09
C GLN A 148 -8.11 -18.25 0.43
N GLU A 149 -8.39 -17.35 1.38
CA GLU A 149 -9.77 -16.98 1.75
C GLU A 149 -10.53 -16.40 0.55
N SER A 150 -9.87 -15.53 -0.21
CA SER A 150 -10.41 -14.93 -1.42
C SER A 150 -10.58 -15.95 -2.55
N ILE A 151 -9.62 -16.87 -2.72
CA ILE A 151 -9.71 -17.98 -3.69
C ILE A 151 -10.94 -18.84 -3.39
N ASP A 152 -11.12 -19.25 -2.13
CA ASP A 152 -12.23 -20.10 -1.71
C ASP A 152 -13.60 -19.39 -1.93
N MET A 153 -13.64 -18.07 -1.67
CA MET A 153 -14.81 -17.26 -1.95
C MET A 153 -15.07 -17.14 -3.46
N PHE A 154 -14.07 -16.82 -4.28
CA PHE A 154 -14.22 -16.70 -5.73
C PHE A 154 -14.71 -18.00 -6.36
N GLN A 155 -14.20 -19.14 -5.93
CA GLN A 155 -14.66 -20.45 -6.40
C GLN A 155 -16.12 -20.72 -6.01
N ARG A 156 -16.51 -20.39 -4.79
CA ARG A 156 -17.89 -20.54 -4.31
C ARG A 156 -18.86 -19.66 -5.11
N GLU A 157 -18.44 -18.46 -5.49
CA GLU A 157 -19.27 -17.49 -6.23
C GLU A 157 -19.14 -17.65 -7.77
N GLY A 158 -18.39 -18.66 -8.27
CA GLY A 158 -18.23 -18.92 -9.70
C GLY A 158 -17.33 -17.91 -10.42
N LEU A 159 -16.42 -17.26 -9.70
CA LEU A 159 -15.47 -16.24 -10.20
C LEU A 159 -14.08 -16.85 -10.42
N ASP A 160 -14.01 -18.02 -11.02
CA ASP A 160 -12.77 -18.79 -11.20
C ASP A 160 -11.64 -18.01 -11.91
N ALA A 161 -11.97 -17.04 -12.75
CA ALA A 161 -10.98 -16.17 -13.37
C ALA A 161 -10.19 -15.31 -12.35
N SER A 162 -10.73 -15.09 -11.15
CA SER A 162 -10.16 -14.20 -10.14
C SER A 162 -9.17 -14.89 -9.18
N ILE A 163 -9.05 -16.22 -9.23
CA ILE A 163 -8.18 -16.97 -8.32
C ILE A 163 -6.67 -16.77 -8.57
N THR A 164 -6.32 -16.03 -9.61
CA THR A 164 -4.92 -15.69 -9.93
C THR A 164 -4.67 -14.18 -9.91
N ASN A 165 -5.62 -13.40 -9.36
CA ASN A 165 -5.49 -11.96 -9.28
C ASN A 165 -4.27 -11.54 -8.45
N VAL A 166 -3.59 -10.51 -8.95
CA VAL A 166 -2.59 -9.76 -8.19
C VAL A 166 -2.98 -8.29 -8.24
N TRP A 167 -3.17 -7.71 -7.07
CA TRP A 167 -3.37 -6.26 -6.96
C TRP A 167 -2.05 -5.57 -6.65
N SER A 168 -1.88 -4.38 -7.17
CA SER A 168 -0.74 -3.52 -6.84
C SER A 168 -1.22 -2.11 -6.56
N VAL A 169 -0.61 -1.48 -5.59
CA VAL A 169 -0.84 -0.07 -5.27
C VAL A 169 0.47 0.67 -5.30
N GLU A 170 0.47 1.80 -5.99
CA GLU A 170 1.56 2.77 -6.00
C GLU A 170 1.07 4.06 -5.35
N VAL A 171 1.90 4.67 -4.53
CA VAL A 171 1.60 5.97 -3.92
C VAL A 171 2.89 6.78 -3.77
N ASP A 172 2.85 8.03 -4.22
CA ASP A 172 3.88 9.01 -3.92
C ASP A 172 3.49 9.77 -2.64
N ALA A 173 4.46 10.11 -1.81
CA ALA A 173 4.21 10.92 -0.61
C ALA A 173 3.76 12.36 -0.97
N ALA A 174 3.09 13.04 -0.06
CA ALA A 174 2.60 14.40 -0.29
C ALA A 174 3.72 15.40 -0.63
N GLU A 175 4.95 15.12 -0.18
CA GLU A 175 6.13 15.95 -0.44
C GLU A 175 6.78 15.66 -1.80
N ALA A 176 6.29 14.68 -2.58
CA ALA A 176 6.90 14.27 -3.85
C ALA A 176 6.76 15.33 -4.96
N GLY A 177 5.92 16.37 -4.77
CA GLY A 177 5.80 17.52 -5.66
C GLY A 177 4.89 17.29 -6.87
N ASP A 178 5.15 18.00 -7.98
CA ASP A 178 4.22 18.25 -9.09
C ASP A 178 3.78 17.00 -9.90
N ASN A 179 4.28 15.82 -9.60
CA ASN A 179 3.91 14.59 -10.30
C ASN A 179 3.47 13.47 -9.34
N ALA A 180 3.11 13.82 -8.11
CA ALA A 180 2.66 12.84 -7.12
C ALA A 180 1.38 12.14 -7.60
N ARG A 181 1.37 10.81 -7.55
CA ARG A 181 0.28 9.96 -8.03
C ARG A 181 -0.03 8.83 -7.06
N TYR A 182 -1.30 8.44 -7.05
CA TYR A 182 -1.75 7.16 -6.57
C TYR A 182 -2.18 6.31 -7.76
N ALA A 183 -1.81 5.05 -7.80
CA ALA A 183 -2.32 4.11 -8.78
C ALA A 183 -2.75 2.81 -8.12
N TYR A 184 -3.87 2.28 -8.57
CA TYR A 184 -4.31 0.92 -8.25
C TYR A 184 -4.35 0.11 -9.53
N GLN A 185 -3.82 -1.11 -9.48
CA GLN A 185 -3.78 -2.01 -10.62
C GLN A 185 -4.21 -3.42 -10.21
N LEU A 186 -5.09 -4.03 -10.99
CA LEU A 186 -5.38 -5.45 -10.97
C LEU A 186 -4.76 -6.10 -12.20
N THR A 187 -4.00 -7.16 -12.00
CA THR A 187 -3.48 -7.98 -13.09
C THR A 187 -3.76 -9.45 -12.86
N ARG A 188 -3.92 -10.20 -13.95
CA ARG A 188 -3.81 -11.66 -14.02
C ARG A 188 -3.18 -12.02 -15.36
N LYS A 189 -2.51 -13.16 -15.41
CA LYS A 189 -1.74 -13.59 -16.59
C LYS A 189 -2.02 -15.04 -16.91
N GLN A 190 -2.28 -15.34 -18.19
CA GLN A 190 -2.48 -16.72 -18.68
C GLN A 190 -1.27 -17.61 -18.39
N GLU A 191 -0.07 -17.08 -18.49
CA GLU A 191 1.17 -17.78 -18.16
C GLU A 191 1.26 -18.22 -16.69
N LEU A 192 0.47 -17.59 -15.81
CA LEU A 192 0.34 -17.93 -14.38
C LEU A 192 -0.94 -18.73 -14.09
N GLY A 193 -1.63 -19.21 -15.13
CA GLY A 193 -2.81 -20.07 -14.98
C GLY A 193 -4.16 -19.35 -15.06
N ALA A 194 -4.18 -18.05 -15.34
CA ALA A 194 -5.43 -17.34 -15.59
C ALA A 194 -6.08 -17.80 -16.90
N PRO A 195 -7.42 -17.76 -17.03
CA PRO A 195 -8.10 -18.09 -18.29
C PRO A 195 -7.79 -17.05 -19.39
N GLU A 196 -7.53 -15.83 -19.00
CA GLU A 196 -7.20 -14.70 -19.89
C GLU A 196 -6.27 -13.72 -19.18
N ASP A 197 -5.52 -12.93 -19.95
CA ASP A 197 -4.80 -11.78 -19.42
C ASP A 197 -5.81 -10.70 -19.02
N ARG A 198 -5.51 -10.01 -17.94
CA ARG A 198 -6.29 -8.88 -17.43
C ARG A 198 -5.36 -7.79 -16.94
N ASN A 199 -5.69 -6.56 -17.28
CA ASN A 199 -5.01 -5.38 -16.77
C ASN A 199 -6.01 -4.23 -16.58
N PHE A 200 -6.46 -4.06 -15.35
CA PHE A 200 -7.23 -2.88 -14.94
C PHE A 200 -6.32 -1.94 -14.16
N ARG A 201 -6.21 -0.69 -14.58
CA ARG A 201 -5.39 0.31 -13.87
C ARG A 201 -6.12 1.66 -13.84
N VAL A 202 -6.23 2.22 -12.65
CA VAL A 202 -6.71 3.59 -12.41
C VAL A 202 -5.60 4.42 -11.76
N GLU A 203 -5.53 5.70 -12.12
CA GLU A 203 -4.56 6.65 -11.56
C GLU A 203 -5.25 7.90 -11.07
N PHE A 204 -4.70 8.50 -10.00
CA PHE A 204 -5.22 9.71 -9.34
C PHE A 204 -4.10 10.72 -9.17
N ASP A 205 -4.41 11.98 -9.44
CA ASP A 205 -3.49 13.11 -9.29
C ASP A 205 -3.47 13.57 -7.82
N LEU A 206 -2.39 13.29 -7.11
CA LEU A 206 -2.22 13.64 -5.70
C LEU A 206 -1.74 15.10 -5.49
N THR A 207 -1.52 15.84 -6.57
CA THR A 207 -1.05 17.25 -6.47
C THR A 207 -2.17 18.23 -6.11
N ASN A 208 -3.43 17.85 -6.39
CA ASN A 208 -4.60 18.70 -6.19
C ASN A 208 -5.69 17.97 -5.41
N ALA A 209 -5.78 18.21 -4.12
CA ALA A 209 -6.88 17.71 -3.33
C ALA A 209 -8.20 18.39 -3.74
N VAL A 210 -9.27 17.60 -3.79
CA VAL A 210 -10.63 18.05 -4.10
C VAL A 210 -11.54 17.95 -2.88
N GLU A 211 -12.77 18.47 -2.98
CA GLU A 211 -13.77 18.31 -1.92
C GLU A 211 -14.03 16.80 -1.67
N ALA A 212 -14.01 16.42 -0.40
CA ALA A 212 -14.25 15.03 -0.04
C ALA A 212 -15.67 14.61 -0.47
N PRO A 213 -15.82 13.47 -1.18
CA PRO A 213 -17.12 12.97 -1.58
C PRO A 213 -17.93 12.52 -0.35
N PRO A 214 -19.26 12.30 -0.50
CA PRO A 214 -20.02 11.64 0.55
C PRO A 214 -19.37 10.31 0.98
N ALA A 215 -19.59 9.91 2.22
CA ALA A 215 -19.01 8.66 2.75
C ALA A 215 -19.37 7.45 1.86
N PRO A 216 -18.51 6.42 1.79
CA PRO A 216 -18.85 5.17 1.13
C PRO A 216 -20.07 4.54 1.80
N TRP A 217 -20.77 3.67 1.06
CA TRP A 217 -21.95 2.99 1.59
C TRP A 217 -21.59 2.15 2.82
N GLY A 218 -22.39 2.25 3.87
CA GLY A 218 -22.21 1.52 5.13
C GLY A 218 -21.22 2.15 6.13
N PHE A 219 -20.80 3.44 5.92
CA PHE A 219 -19.83 4.13 6.80
C PHE A 219 -20.31 5.53 7.21
#